data_bc853085e579d714542b7e25f7ede074
#
_entry.id   bc853085e579d714542b7e25f7ede074
#
_cell.length_a   1.000
_cell.length_b   1.000
_cell.length_c   1.000
_cell.angle_alpha   90.00
_cell.angle_beta   90.00
_cell.angle_gamma   90.00
#
_symmetry.space_group_name_H-M   'P 1'
#
loop_
_entity.id
_entity.type
_entity.pdbx_description
1 polymer ?
#
loop_
_entity_poly.entity_id
_entity_poly.type
_entity_poly.pdbx_seq_one_letter_code
_entity_poly.pdbx_strand_id
1 'polypeptide(L)'
;SPKLLVLSLRDHAYAKAPYLLAGDDKSAVPAAAVAEAERPLIGDADAGGVIDPDVLWSCTTCGACVEQCPVDIEHVDHIVDMRRYQVLIESSFPPEAGVMLRNLESRGNPWGAPQNTREDWTKGLDFPVPRVTDGGDFEYLFWVGCAGAFEDRAKKTTRAVATLLHEAGVSFAILGEGETCTGDPARRLGNEFVFQMLAQQNVETLNEAGVKKIVV
;
A
#
# COMPACT_ATOMS: atom_id res chain seq x y z
N SER A 1 5.02 19.87 -0.12
CA SER A 1 5.13 19.91 1.35
C SER A 1 3.79 19.62 1.98
N PRO A 2 3.69 18.78 3.03
CA PRO A 2 2.42 18.47 3.70
C PRO A 2 1.65 19.71 4.17
N LYS A 3 2.35 20.72 4.67
CA LYS A 3 1.77 22.00 5.04
C LYS A 3 1.06 22.67 3.86
N LEU A 4 1.70 22.71 2.69
CA LEU A 4 1.10 23.34 1.50
C LEU A 4 -0.13 22.55 1.02
N LEU A 5 -0.12 21.24 1.10
CA LEU A 5 -1.27 20.39 0.78
C LEU A 5 -2.49 20.81 1.63
N VAL A 6 -2.33 20.85 2.95
CA VAL A 6 -3.41 21.21 3.89
C VAL A 6 -3.88 22.65 3.68
N LEU A 7 -2.96 23.59 3.43
CA LEU A 7 -3.31 24.99 3.14
C LEU A 7 -4.10 25.11 1.83
N SER A 8 -3.70 24.39 0.77
CA SER A 8 -4.41 24.41 -0.52
C SER A 8 -5.82 23.84 -0.38
N LEU A 9 -5.99 22.74 0.36
CA LEU A 9 -7.30 22.16 0.67
C LEU A 9 -8.19 23.14 1.44
N ARG A 10 -7.63 23.79 2.47
CA ARG A 10 -8.34 24.78 3.29
C ARG A 10 -8.79 25.97 2.45
N ASP A 11 -7.89 26.54 1.66
CA ASP A 11 -8.17 27.73 0.88
C ASP A 11 -9.22 27.42 -0.20
N HIS A 12 -9.12 26.26 -0.85
CA HIS A 12 -10.16 25.77 -1.77
C HIS A 12 -11.52 25.60 -1.05
N ALA A 13 -11.54 24.98 0.13
CA ALA A 13 -12.76 24.77 0.90
C ALA A 13 -13.43 26.11 1.27
N TYR A 14 -12.67 27.10 1.70
CA TYR A 14 -13.20 28.44 2.01
C TYR A 14 -13.72 29.15 0.76
N ALA A 15 -12.99 29.12 -0.35
CA ALA A 15 -13.43 29.76 -1.59
C ALA A 15 -14.71 29.11 -2.15
N LYS A 16 -14.85 27.78 -1.98
CA LYS A 16 -16.00 26.98 -2.41
C LYS A 16 -17.18 27.03 -1.41
N ALA A 17 -16.96 27.45 -0.16
CA ALA A 17 -17.96 27.39 0.91
C ALA A 17 -19.31 28.04 0.55
N PRO A 18 -19.40 29.22 -0.11
CA PRO A 18 -20.69 29.78 -0.49
C PRO A 18 -21.50 28.87 -1.43
N TYR A 19 -20.82 28.13 -2.32
CA TYR A 19 -21.45 27.15 -3.19
C TYR A 19 -21.98 25.94 -2.42
N LEU A 20 -21.21 25.42 -1.49
CA LEU A 20 -21.58 24.25 -0.68
C LEU A 20 -22.75 24.56 0.26
N LEU A 21 -22.74 25.73 0.89
CA LEU A 21 -23.72 26.13 1.88
C LEU A 21 -25.06 26.59 1.29
N ALA A 22 -25.11 26.89 -0.01
CA ALA A 22 -26.33 27.35 -0.67
C ALA A 22 -27.40 26.26 -0.88
N GLY A 23 -27.08 24.99 -0.55
CA GLY A 23 -28.02 23.87 -0.77
C GLY A 23 -28.40 23.71 -2.25
N ASP A 24 -29.67 23.54 -2.55
CA ASP A 24 -30.16 23.35 -3.93
C ASP A 24 -30.31 24.68 -4.71
N ASP A 25 -30.54 25.79 -4.01
CA ASP A 25 -30.67 27.09 -4.64
C ASP A 25 -29.29 27.76 -4.80
N LYS A 26 -28.76 27.71 -6.01
CA LYS A 26 -27.47 28.32 -6.37
C LYS A 26 -27.59 29.72 -6.98
N SER A 27 -28.81 30.29 -7.05
CA SER A 27 -29.06 31.56 -7.76
C SER A 27 -28.32 32.77 -7.19
N ALA A 28 -28.05 32.77 -5.87
CA ALA A 28 -27.35 33.85 -5.17
C ALA A 28 -25.86 33.55 -4.93
N VAL A 29 -25.31 32.43 -5.44
CA VAL A 29 -23.91 32.09 -5.24
C VAL A 29 -23.00 32.95 -6.08
N PRO A 30 -21.94 33.57 -5.50
CA PRO A 30 -20.99 34.36 -6.26
C PRO A 30 -20.32 33.55 -7.37
N ALA A 31 -20.16 34.16 -8.56
CA ALA A 31 -19.55 33.49 -9.72
C ALA A 31 -18.15 32.91 -9.41
N ALA A 32 -17.37 33.57 -8.57
CA ALA A 32 -16.06 33.03 -8.13
C ALA A 32 -16.17 31.73 -7.33
N ALA A 33 -17.20 31.59 -6.50
CA ALA A 33 -17.43 30.35 -5.74
C ALA A 33 -17.95 29.20 -6.62
N VAL A 34 -18.72 29.54 -7.68
CA VAL A 34 -19.13 28.56 -8.70
C VAL A 34 -17.91 28.07 -9.47
N ALA A 35 -17.06 28.97 -9.96
CA ALA A 35 -15.84 28.60 -10.67
C ALA A 35 -14.90 27.74 -9.80
N GLU A 36 -14.75 28.07 -8.51
CA GLU A 36 -13.94 27.27 -7.60
C GLU A 36 -14.58 25.91 -7.31
N ALA A 37 -15.92 25.80 -7.34
CA ALA A 37 -16.62 24.50 -7.17
C ALA A 37 -16.43 23.57 -8.37
N GLU A 38 -16.24 24.12 -9.56
CA GLU A 38 -15.99 23.40 -10.82
C GLU A 38 -14.50 23.05 -11.01
N ARG A 39 -13.62 23.70 -10.24
CA ARG A 39 -12.18 23.49 -10.32
C ARG A 39 -11.81 22.08 -9.90
N PRO A 40 -11.01 21.32 -10.70
CA PRO A 40 -10.60 19.96 -10.34
C PRO A 40 -9.74 19.98 -9.07
N LEU A 41 -10.04 19.09 -8.14
CA LEU A 41 -9.26 18.97 -6.90
C LEU A 41 -7.82 18.53 -7.20
N ILE A 42 -7.67 17.53 -8.08
CA ILE A 42 -6.38 17.02 -8.54
C ILE A 42 -6.24 17.37 -10.02
N GLY A 43 -5.16 18.04 -10.36
CA GLY A 43 -4.85 18.44 -11.74
C GLY A 43 -3.55 19.20 -11.77
N ASP A 44 -2.85 19.14 -12.91
CA ASP A 44 -1.64 19.92 -13.15
C ASP A 44 -1.95 21.41 -13.37
N ALA A 45 -0.93 22.20 -13.62
CA ALA A 45 -1.07 23.63 -13.83
C ALA A 45 -1.95 23.95 -15.06
N ASP A 46 -1.92 23.15 -16.10
CA ASP A 46 -2.69 23.36 -17.34
C ASP A 46 -4.18 23.05 -17.10
N ALA A 47 -4.47 22.03 -16.29
CA ALA A 47 -5.83 21.69 -15.85
C ALA A 47 -6.36 22.64 -14.76
N GLY A 48 -5.51 23.48 -14.18
CA GLY A 48 -5.88 24.43 -13.12
C GLY A 48 -6.23 23.76 -11.79
N GLY A 49 -5.72 22.56 -11.53
CA GLY A 49 -6.01 21.78 -10.32
C GLY A 49 -5.65 22.53 -9.02
N VAL A 50 -6.32 22.15 -7.93
CA VAL A 50 -5.99 22.66 -6.59
C VAL A 50 -4.70 22.03 -6.08
N ILE A 51 -4.52 20.74 -6.34
CA ILE A 51 -3.36 19.95 -5.92
C ILE A 51 -2.79 19.28 -7.16
N ASP A 52 -1.49 19.50 -7.38
CA ASP A 52 -0.74 18.85 -8.43
C ASP A 52 -0.65 17.33 -8.18
N PRO A 53 -0.88 16.48 -9.21
CA PRO A 53 -0.76 15.02 -9.08
C PRO A 53 0.58 14.55 -8.49
N ASP A 54 1.69 15.23 -8.81
CA ASP A 54 3.01 14.90 -8.29
C ASP A 54 3.07 15.01 -6.75
N VAL A 55 2.28 15.88 -6.15
CA VAL A 55 2.18 15.99 -4.68
C VAL A 55 1.62 14.73 -4.07
N LEU A 56 0.62 14.11 -4.73
CA LEU A 56 0.05 12.85 -4.26
C LEU A 56 1.03 11.68 -4.43
N TRP A 57 1.63 11.57 -5.62
CA TRP A 57 2.45 10.43 -5.97
C TRP A 57 3.86 10.47 -5.36
N SER A 58 4.35 11.66 -4.95
CA SER A 58 5.60 11.78 -4.18
C SER A 58 5.50 11.30 -2.74
N CYS A 59 4.30 11.14 -2.19
CA CYS A 59 4.12 10.70 -0.81
C CYS A 59 4.41 9.20 -0.67
N THR A 60 5.37 8.82 0.19
CA THR A 60 5.70 7.43 0.50
C THR A 60 4.84 6.84 1.63
N THR A 61 3.87 7.60 2.15
CA THR A 61 3.01 7.21 3.28
C THR A 61 3.77 6.79 4.54
N CYS A 62 4.97 7.32 4.78
CA CYS A 62 5.82 6.96 5.90
C CYS A 62 5.34 7.51 7.26
N GLY A 63 4.38 8.44 7.29
CA GLY A 63 3.83 9.01 8.53
C GLY A 63 4.72 10.03 9.25
N ALA A 64 5.98 10.23 8.84
CA ALA A 64 6.91 11.12 9.55
C ALA A 64 6.40 12.56 9.70
N CYS A 65 5.63 13.05 8.73
CA CYS A 65 5.04 14.38 8.79
C CYS A 65 3.84 14.46 9.74
N VAL A 66 3.13 13.37 9.97
CA VAL A 66 2.06 13.26 10.99
C VAL A 66 2.69 13.26 12.39
N GLU A 67 3.69 12.40 12.60
CA GLU A 67 4.43 12.29 13.85
C GLU A 67 5.07 13.62 14.29
N GLN A 68 5.57 14.42 13.34
CA GLN A 68 6.18 15.72 13.61
C GLN A 68 5.17 16.87 13.66
N CYS A 69 3.88 16.63 13.46
CA CYS A 69 2.87 17.68 13.48
C CYS A 69 2.50 18.07 14.93
N PRO A 70 2.72 19.32 15.38
CA PRO A 70 2.46 19.70 16.77
C PRO A 70 0.97 19.79 17.11
N VAL A 71 0.08 19.61 16.10
CA VAL A 71 -1.38 19.69 16.22
C VAL A 71 -2.09 18.45 15.64
N ASP A 72 -1.34 17.35 15.48
CA ASP A 72 -1.83 16.01 15.08
C ASP A 72 -2.70 16.00 13.81
N ILE A 73 -2.27 16.70 12.75
CA ILE A 73 -2.98 16.67 11.45
C ILE A 73 -2.62 15.39 10.71
N GLU A 74 -3.59 14.52 10.48
CA GLU A 74 -3.45 13.20 9.80
C GLU A 74 -3.60 13.34 8.28
N HIS A 75 -2.77 14.16 7.65
CA HIS A 75 -2.85 14.47 6.22
C HIS A 75 -2.45 13.32 5.30
N VAL A 76 -1.82 12.24 5.82
CA VAL A 76 -1.54 11.03 5.04
C VAL A 76 -2.82 10.33 4.64
N ASP A 77 -3.82 10.29 5.51
CA ASP A 77 -5.13 9.69 5.22
C ASP A 77 -5.83 10.44 4.07
N HIS A 78 -5.79 11.76 4.08
CA HIS A 78 -6.32 12.57 2.97
C HIS A 78 -5.61 12.28 1.64
N ILE A 79 -4.28 12.06 1.66
CA ILE A 79 -3.52 11.68 0.46
C ILE A 79 -3.98 10.31 -0.06
N VAL A 80 -4.14 9.34 0.83
CA VAL A 80 -4.59 7.99 0.45
C VAL A 80 -6.02 8.02 -0.08
N ASP A 81 -6.91 8.83 0.50
CA ASP A 81 -8.29 8.98 0.03
C ASP A 81 -8.35 9.62 -1.36
N MET A 82 -7.54 10.67 -1.61
CA MET A 82 -7.42 11.25 -2.94
C MET A 82 -6.86 10.25 -3.97
N ARG A 83 -5.87 9.42 -3.58
CA ARG A 83 -5.36 8.34 -4.43
C ARG A 83 -6.45 7.29 -4.73
N ARG A 84 -7.27 6.91 -3.75
CA ARG A 84 -8.40 5.98 -3.96
C ARG A 84 -9.34 6.51 -5.05
N TYR A 85 -9.69 7.78 -4.99
CA TYR A 85 -10.52 8.40 -6.01
C TYR A 85 -9.83 8.38 -7.39
N GLN A 86 -8.55 8.79 -7.45
CA GLN A 86 -7.78 8.81 -8.70
C GLN A 86 -7.65 7.40 -9.31
N VAL A 87 -7.40 6.38 -8.48
CA VAL A 87 -7.19 5.01 -8.95
C VAL A 87 -8.50 4.31 -9.31
N LEU A 88 -9.52 4.44 -8.46
CA LEU A 88 -10.75 3.63 -8.59
C LEU A 88 -11.82 4.29 -9.47
N ILE A 89 -11.84 5.63 -9.56
CA ILE A 89 -12.85 6.38 -10.32
C ILE A 89 -12.25 6.97 -11.59
N GLU A 90 -11.15 7.70 -11.48
CA GLU A 90 -10.55 8.42 -12.62
C GLU A 90 -9.61 7.54 -13.46
N SER A 91 -9.18 6.39 -12.93
CA SER A 91 -8.14 5.54 -13.54
C SER A 91 -6.86 6.33 -13.87
N SER A 92 -6.56 7.34 -13.07
CA SER A 92 -5.44 8.28 -13.24
C SER A 92 -4.34 8.02 -12.21
N PHE A 93 -3.26 7.38 -12.64
CA PHE A 93 -2.10 7.05 -11.81
C PHE A 93 -0.86 6.83 -12.67
N PRO A 94 0.36 6.88 -12.09
CA PRO A 94 1.59 6.61 -12.83
C PRO A 94 1.57 5.26 -13.54
N PRO A 95 2.08 5.15 -14.78
CA PRO A 95 2.06 3.90 -15.56
C PRO A 95 2.70 2.71 -14.83
N GLU A 96 3.79 2.96 -14.09
CA GLU A 96 4.50 1.97 -13.29
C GLU A 96 3.62 1.37 -12.19
N ALA A 97 2.78 2.20 -11.56
CA ALA A 97 1.79 1.77 -10.58
C ALA A 97 0.76 0.82 -11.21
N GLY A 98 0.33 1.09 -12.44
CA GLY A 98 -0.58 0.22 -13.19
C GLY A 98 0.02 -1.17 -13.47
N VAL A 99 1.31 -1.26 -13.79
CA VAL A 99 2.01 -2.55 -13.95
C VAL A 99 2.03 -3.32 -12.63
N MET A 100 2.40 -2.65 -11.54
CA MET A 100 2.46 -3.27 -10.23
C MET A 100 1.07 -3.76 -9.75
N LEU A 101 0.03 -2.97 -9.92
CA LEU A 101 -1.34 -3.36 -9.53
C LEU A 101 -1.82 -4.60 -10.32
N ARG A 102 -1.59 -4.66 -11.64
CA ARG A 102 -1.88 -5.87 -12.44
C ARG A 102 -1.11 -7.10 -11.98
N ASN A 103 0.16 -6.93 -11.60
CA ASN A 103 0.98 -8.01 -11.07
C ASN A 103 0.46 -8.52 -9.72
N LEU A 104 0.05 -7.61 -8.83
CA LEU A 104 -0.55 -7.96 -7.54
C LEU A 104 -1.85 -8.75 -7.72
N GLU A 105 -2.71 -8.31 -8.63
CA GLU A 105 -3.99 -8.97 -8.91
C GLU A 105 -3.81 -10.35 -9.56
N SER A 106 -2.91 -10.47 -10.54
CA SER A 106 -2.76 -11.67 -11.35
C SER A 106 -1.75 -12.69 -10.82
N ARG A 107 -0.76 -12.25 -10.04
CA ARG A 107 0.36 -13.07 -9.56
C ARG A 107 0.56 -13.05 -8.04
N GLY A 108 -0.20 -12.22 -7.31
CA GLY A 108 -0.06 -12.07 -5.87
C GLY A 108 1.30 -11.50 -5.43
N ASN A 109 2.04 -10.85 -6.34
CA ASN A 109 3.29 -10.16 -6.01
C ASN A 109 3.57 -8.99 -6.97
N PRO A 110 4.27 -7.92 -6.50
CA PRO A 110 4.48 -6.70 -7.31
C PRO A 110 5.38 -6.90 -8.54
N TRP A 111 6.25 -7.92 -8.54
CA TRP A 111 7.18 -8.21 -9.64
C TRP A 111 6.55 -9.01 -10.79
N GLY A 112 5.35 -9.61 -10.58
CA GLY A 112 4.77 -10.55 -11.54
C GLY A 112 5.56 -11.85 -11.65
N ALA A 113 6.39 -12.16 -10.66
CA ALA A 113 7.23 -13.36 -10.65
C ALA A 113 6.38 -14.64 -10.53
N PRO A 114 6.81 -15.75 -11.15
CA PRO A 114 6.13 -17.03 -10.99
C PRO A 114 6.18 -17.51 -9.54
N GLN A 115 5.05 -18.00 -9.03
CA GLN A 115 4.91 -18.39 -7.63
C GLN A 115 5.86 -19.55 -7.24
N ASN A 116 6.15 -20.46 -8.16
CA ASN A 116 7.10 -21.57 -7.95
C ASN A 116 8.56 -21.14 -7.77
N THR A 117 8.89 -19.87 -8.04
CA THR A 117 10.23 -19.31 -7.78
C THR A 117 10.34 -18.62 -6.43
N ARG A 118 9.24 -18.58 -5.66
CA ARG A 118 9.18 -17.90 -4.37
C ARG A 118 10.16 -18.45 -3.34
N GLU A 119 10.49 -19.73 -3.44
CA GLU A 119 11.41 -20.40 -2.54
C GLU A 119 12.86 -20.46 -3.04
N ASP A 120 13.18 -19.83 -4.17
CA ASP A 120 14.55 -19.86 -4.73
C ASP A 120 15.62 -19.29 -3.79
N TRP A 121 15.24 -18.47 -2.84
CA TRP A 121 16.13 -17.94 -1.81
C TRP A 121 16.68 -19.03 -0.87
N THR A 122 16.01 -20.17 -0.73
CA THR A 122 16.47 -21.28 0.14
C THR A 122 17.62 -22.07 -0.50
N LYS A 123 17.82 -21.96 -1.82
CA LYS A 123 18.88 -22.69 -2.53
C LYS A 123 20.26 -22.31 -2.01
N GLY A 124 21.04 -23.32 -1.60
CA GLY A 124 22.39 -23.17 -1.06
C GLY A 124 22.45 -22.76 0.41
N LEU A 125 21.37 -22.95 1.18
CA LEU A 125 21.44 -23.06 2.64
C LEU A 125 21.91 -24.46 3.02
N ASP A 126 22.66 -24.58 4.12
CA ASP A 126 23.22 -25.83 4.61
C ASP A 126 22.20 -26.67 5.43
N PHE A 127 20.98 -26.18 5.54
CA PHE A 127 19.87 -26.81 6.24
C PHE A 127 18.57 -26.69 5.45
N PRO A 128 17.61 -27.62 5.60
CA PRO A 128 16.29 -27.52 4.98
C PRO A 128 15.44 -26.48 5.71
N VAL A 129 14.70 -25.68 4.95
CA VAL A 129 13.70 -24.76 5.50
C VAL A 129 12.34 -25.47 5.52
N PRO A 130 11.75 -25.74 6.70
CA PRO A 130 10.47 -26.44 6.80
C PRO A 130 9.33 -25.59 6.23
N ARG A 131 8.39 -26.25 5.57
CA ARG A 131 7.13 -25.64 5.12
C ARG A 131 5.99 -26.06 6.03
N VAL A 132 5.00 -25.20 6.17
CA VAL A 132 3.74 -25.54 6.87
C VAL A 132 3.10 -26.80 6.25
N THR A 133 3.21 -26.96 4.93
CA THR A 133 2.66 -28.10 4.18
C THR A 133 3.38 -29.42 4.39
N ASP A 134 4.61 -29.40 4.91
CA ASP A 134 5.38 -30.65 5.16
C ASP A 134 4.85 -31.45 6.36
N GLY A 135 3.95 -30.83 7.14
CA GLY A 135 3.40 -31.39 8.37
C GLY A 135 4.44 -31.36 9.49
N GLY A 136 4.04 -30.95 10.65
CA GLY A 136 4.91 -30.85 11.82
C GLY A 136 4.56 -29.62 12.66
N ASP A 137 4.95 -29.66 13.93
CA ASP A 137 4.74 -28.54 14.83
C ASP A 137 5.82 -27.48 14.59
N PHE A 138 5.41 -26.22 14.51
CA PHE A 138 6.28 -25.07 14.48
C PHE A 138 5.79 -24.01 15.48
N GLU A 139 6.71 -23.25 16.05
CA GLU A 139 6.38 -22.18 16.98
C GLU A 139 6.15 -20.85 16.26
N TYR A 140 6.93 -20.58 15.23
CA TYR A 140 6.88 -19.35 14.47
C TYR A 140 6.66 -19.60 12.98
N LEU A 141 5.76 -18.86 12.38
CA LEU A 141 5.75 -18.70 10.93
C LEU A 141 6.80 -17.65 10.57
N PHE A 142 7.75 -17.96 9.71
CA PHE A 142 8.60 -16.95 9.09
C PHE A 142 7.93 -16.46 7.82
N TRP A 143 7.37 -15.25 7.88
CA TRP A 143 6.77 -14.56 6.76
C TRP A 143 7.87 -13.88 5.95
N VAL A 144 8.22 -14.46 4.81
CA VAL A 144 9.35 -14.02 3.97
C VAL A 144 9.06 -12.68 3.28
N GLY A 145 7.81 -12.47 2.89
CA GLY A 145 7.42 -11.31 2.11
C GLY A 145 7.87 -11.37 0.64
N CYS A 146 7.23 -10.57 -0.20
CA CYS A 146 7.54 -10.59 -1.63
C CYS A 146 8.95 -10.08 -1.93
N ALA A 147 9.44 -9.06 -1.21
CA ALA A 147 10.81 -8.56 -1.39
C ALA A 147 11.84 -9.63 -1.01
N GLY A 148 11.67 -10.27 0.15
CA GLY A 148 12.54 -11.35 0.61
C GLY A 148 12.59 -12.56 -0.31
N ALA A 149 11.49 -12.81 -1.05
CA ALA A 149 11.39 -13.91 -1.99
C ALA A 149 11.98 -13.60 -3.38
N PHE A 150 11.85 -12.36 -3.88
CA PHE A 150 12.13 -12.05 -5.28
C PHE A 150 13.23 -11.02 -5.51
N GLU A 151 13.52 -10.13 -4.56
CA GLU A 151 14.53 -9.08 -4.72
C GLU A 151 15.91 -9.57 -4.22
N ASP A 152 16.94 -9.47 -5.05
CA ASP A 152 18.24 -10.10 -4.78
C ASP A 152 18.96 -9.58 -3.53
N ARG A 153 18.78 -8.32 -3.18
CA ARG A 153 19.36 -7.75 -1.97
C ARG A 153 18.59 -8.24 -0.73
N ALA A 154 17.26 -8.24 -0.80
CA ALA A 154 16.40 -8.69 0.29
C ALA A 154 16.52 -10.20 0.52
N LYS A 155 16.73 -11.03 -0.51
CA LYS A 155 17.03 -12.46 -0.38
C LYS A 155 18.22 -12.74 0.54
N LYS A 156 19.26 -11.88 0.52
CA LYS A 156 20.42 -12.03 1.40
C LYS A 156 20.02 -11.85 2.88
N THR A 157 19.16 -10.87 3.14
CA THR A 157 18.61 -10.64 4.48
C THR A 157 17.73 -11.80 4.93
N THR A 158 16.83 -12.28 4.05
CA THR A 158 15.98 -13.45 4.30
C THR A 158 16.79 -14.68 4.68
N ARG A 159 17.86 -14.96 3.92
CA ARG A 159 18.77 -16.09 4.22
C ARG A 159 19.45 -15.92 5.58
N ALA A 160 19.94 -14.71 5.89
CA ALA A 160 20.56 -14.42 7.16
C ALA A 160 19.60 -14.61 8.34
N VAL A 161 18.34 -14.15 8.20
CA VAL A 161 17.30 -14.35 9.23
C VAL A 161 17.01 -15.85 9.41
N ALA A 162 16.79 -16.59 8.32
CA ALA A 162 16.56 -18.05 8.40
C ALA A 162 17.73 -18.80 9.05
N THR A 163 18.97 -18.42 8.72
CA THR A 163 20.18 -18.98 9.35
C THR A 163 20.22 -18.68 10.85
N LEU A 164 19.94 -17.45 11.26
CA LEU A 164 19.90 -17.07 12.67
C LEU A 164 18.82 -17.84 13.44
N LEU A 165 17.63 -18.01 12.87
CA LEU A 165 16.56 -18.81 13.48
C LEU A 165 16.99 -20.26 13.64
N HIS A 166 17.63 -20.84 12.62
CA HIS A 166 18.13 -22.22 12.66
C HIS A 166 19.21 -22.41 13.72
N GLU A 167 20.24 -21.56 13.74
CA GLU A 167 21.33 -21.61 14.70
C GLU A 167 20.87 -21.39 16.15
N ALA A 168 19.84 -20.57 16.34
CA ALA A 168 19.22 -20.35 17.64
C ALA A 168 18.32 -21.50 18.10
N GLY A 169 18.14 -22.56 17.29
CA GLY A 169 17.25 -23.68 17.58
C GLY A 169 15.78 -23.32 17.63
N VAL A 170 15.37 -22.22 16.97
CA VAL A 170 13.97 -21.79 16.90
C VAL A 170 13.21 -22.69 15.92
N SER A 171 12.09 -23.24 16.38
CA SER A 171 11.19 -24.02 15.52
C SER A 171 10.38 -23.07 14.65
N PHE A 172 10.65 -23.03 13.35
CA PHE A 172 9.94 -22.19 12.40
C PHE A 172 9.59 -22.93 11.11
N ALA A 173 8.57 -22.44 10.41
CA ALA A 173 8.20 -22.90 9.07
C ALA A 173 7.86 -21.69 8.17
N ILE A 174 7.85 -21.89 6.86
CA ILE A 174 7.42 -20.91 5.88
C ILE A 174 6.14 -21.38 5.16
N LEU A 175 5.38 -20.45 4.59
CA LEU A 175 4.25 -20.79 3.72
C LEU A 175 4.70 -21.22 2.31
N GLY A 176 5.93 -20.88 1.92
CA GLY A 176 6.46 -21.20 0.60
C GLY A 176 5.61 -20.63 -0.53
N GLU A 177 5.21 -21.47 -1.48
CA GLU A 177 4.35 -21.08 -2.60
C GLU A 177 2.95 -20.61 -2.16
N GLY A 178 2.50 -20.95 -0.95
CA GLY A 178 1.23 -20.50 -0.39
C GLY A 178 1.22 -19.04 0.07
N GLU A 179 2.39 -18.40 0.20
CA GLU A 179 2.49 -17.00 0.61
C GLU A 179 2.23 -16.03 -0.55
N THR A 180 1.41 -15.01 -0.34
CA THR A 180 1.17 -13.92 -1.30
C THR A 180 1.56 -12.57 -0.73
N CYS A 181 1.47 -11.51 -1.55
CA CYS A 181 1.68 -10.15 -1.06
C CYS A 181 0.65 -9.79 0.01
N THR A 182 1.06 -9.01 1.02
CA THR A 182 0.15 -8.48 2.04
C THR A 182 -0.92 -7.54 1.48
N GLY A 183 -0.72 -7.02 0.25
CA GLY A 183 -1.57 -6.00 -0.33
C GLY A 183 -1.22 -4.56 0.07
N ASP A 184 -0.27 -4.35 1.00
CA ASP A 184 0.16 -3.01 1.45
C ASP A 184 0.50 -2.05 0.28
N PRO A 185 1.23 -2.46 -0.78
CA PRO A 185 1.48 -1.59 -1.91
C PRO A 185 0.20 -1.14 -2.64
N ALA A 186 -0.79 -2.02 -2.78
CA ALA A 186 -2.07 -1.67 -3.39
C ALA A 186 -2.83 -0.67 -2.53
N ARG A 187 -2.87 -0.86 -1.20
CA ARG A 187 -3.53 0.05 -0.27
C ARG A 187 -2.90 1.44 -0.29
N ARG A 188 -1.57 1.52 -0.25
CA ARG A 188 -0.83 2.80 -0.29
C ARG A 188 -1.05 3.56 -1.60
N LEU A 189 -1.23 2.84 -2.70
CA LEU A 189 -1.59 3.44 -4.00
C LEU A 189 -3.07 3.81 -4.12
N GLY A 190 -3.92 3.38 -3.20
CA GLY A 190 -5.36 3.66 -3.23
C GLY A 190 -6.19 2.57 -3.90
N ASN A 191 -5.62 1.42 -4.30
CA ASN A 191 -6.40 0.30 -4.80
C ASN A 191 -6.89 -0.60 -3.65
N GLU A 192 -7.97 -0.15 -3.02
CA GLU A 192 -8.55 -0.83 -1.86
C GLU A 192 -9.10 -2.23 -2.20
N PHE A 193 -9.59 -2.45 -3.42
CA PHE A 193 -10.13 -3.76 -3.83
C PHE A 193 -9.04 -4.83 -3.87
N VAL A 194 -7.92 -4.54 -4.53
CA VAL A 194 -6.78 -5.47 -4.59
C VAL A 194 -6.20 -5.71 -3.19
N PHE A 195 -6.14 -4.66 -2.35
CA PHE A 195 -5.71 -4.82 -0.97
C PHE A 195 -6.62 -5.77 -0.19
N GLN A 196 -7.95 -5.55 -0.21
CA GLN A 196 -8.88 -6.37 0.56
C GLN A 196 -8.88 -7.82 0.10
N MET A 197 -8.82 -8.06 -1.22
CA MET A 197 -8.70 -9.41 -1.79
C MET A 197 -7.47 -10.14 -1.23
N LEU A 198 -6.29 -9.51 -1.29
CA LEU A 198 -5.04 -10.12 -0.80
C LEU A 198 -5.04 -10.26 0.73
N ALA A 199 -5.57 -9.29 1.46
CA ALA A 199 -5.65 -9.35 2.92
C ALA A 199 -6.56 -10.49 3.38
N GLN A 200 -7.74 -10.66 2.76
CA GLN A 200 -8.65 -11.76 3.06
C GLN A 200 -7.99 -13.11 2.78
N GLN A 201 -7.39 -13.28 1.62
CA GLN A 201 -6.67 -14.51 1.26
C GLN A 201 -5.57 -14.85 2.28
N ASN A 202 -4.78 -13.86 2.71
CA ASN A 202 -3.72 -14.09 3.68
C ASN A 202 -4.27 -14.45 5.07
N VAL A 203 -5.38 -13.83 5.51
CA VAL A 203 -6.04 -14.17 6.77
C VAL A 203 -6.55 -15.61 6.74
N GLU A 204 -7.18 -16.03 5.66
CA GLU A 204 -7.66 -17.41 5.46
C GLU A 204 -6.48 -18.40 5.52
N THR A 205 -5.41 -18.15 4.75
CA THR A 205 -4.20 -18.99 4.73
C THR A 205 -3.56 -19.12 6.11
N LEU A 206 -3.44 -18.02 6.86
CA LEU A 206 -2.85 -18.02 8.21
C LEU A 206 -3.73 -18.78 9.21
N ASN A 207 -5.05 -18.66 9.11
CA ASN A 207 -6.00 -19.38 9.96
C ASN A 207 -5.98 -20.89 9.67
N GLU A 208 -5.98 -21.29 8.40
CA GLU A 208 -5.89 -22.69 7.99
C GLU A 208 -4.57 -23.32 8.44
N ALA A 209 -3.47 -22.59 8.38
CA ALA A 209 -2.16 -23.01 8.86
C ALA A 209 -2.05 -23.03 10.40
N GLY A 210 -3.06 -22.54 11.14
CA GLY A 210 -3.05 -22.50 12.60
C GLY A 210 -1.98 -21.60 13.21
N VAL A 211 -1.52 -20.59 12.45
CA VAL A 211 -0.42 -19.70 12.85
C VAL A 211 -0.79 -18.86 14.06
N LYS A 212 0.11 -18.81 15.06
CA LYS A 212 -0.09 -18.00 16.29
C LYS A 212 0.97 -16.93 16.47
N LYS A 213 2.18 -17.17 15.96
CA LYS A 213 3.31 -16.25 16.08
C LYS A 213 3.97 -16.09 14.72
N ILE A 214 4.28 -14.87 14.32
CA ILE A 214 4.87 -14.55 13.02
C ILE A 214 6.15 -13.74 13.23
N VAL A 215 7.20 -14.13 12.52
CA VAL A 215 8.43 -13.35 12.34
C VAL A 215 8.38 -12.75 10.94
N VAL A 216 8.60 -11.43 10.81
CA VAL A 216 8.60 -10.67 9.54
C VAL A 216 9.92 -9.94 9.36
#